data_c08c5b77d12040f8981811cbedef8892
#
_entry.id   c08c5b77d12040f8981811cbedef8892
#
_cell.length_a   1.000
_cell.length_b   1.000
_cell.length_c   1.000
_cell.angle_alpha   90.00
_cell.angle_beta   90.00
_cell.angle_gamma   90.00
#
_symmetry.space_group_name_H-M   'P 1'
#
loop_
_entity.id
_entity.type
_entity.pdbx_description
1 polymer ?
#
loop_
_entity_poly.entity_id
_entity_poly.type
_entity_poly.pdbx_seq_one_letter_code
_entity_poly.pdbx_strand_id
1 'polypeptide(L)'
;MAIVTDATPVEDPKDPDKCNLYNIFKLFAPNDRINDVHGLYVNGGAMYGKIKLELVDILWEYFREAREKQQQLLADPEQLRAILKKGAAKAREKATVNLDLVRERVGLKY
;
A
#
# COMPACT_ATOMS: atom_id res chain seq x y z
N MET A 1 6.19 3.39 -14.19
CA MET A 1 5.69 2.44 -13.18
C MET A 1 6.60 1.23 -13.14
N ALA A 2 7.20 0.92 -11.99
CA ALA A 2 8.31 -0.04 -11.87
C ALA A 2 7.88 -1.48 -11.50
N ILE A 3 6.64 -1.89 -11.82
CA ILE A 3 6.22 -3.28 -11.61
C ILE A 3 6.91 -4.16 -12.65
N VAL A 4 7.78 -5.05 -12.18
CA VAL A 4 8.51 -6.00 -13.03
C VAL A 4 7.52 -7.04 -13.56
N THR A 5 7.56 -7.27 -14.88
CA THR A 5 6.83 -8.31 -15.59
C THR A 5 7.84 -9.10 -16.43
N ASP A 6 7.52 -10.34 -16.76
CA ASP A 6 8.36 -11.16 -17.63
C ASP A 6 8.27 -10.72 -19.10
N ALA A 7 8.99 -11.42 -19.97
CA ALA A 7 9.05 -11.13 -21.41
C ALA A 7 8.11 -12.05 -22.24
N THR A 8 7.13 -12.72 -21.60
CA THR A 8 6.19 -13.62 -22.29
C THR A 8 5.38 -12.85 -23.33
N PRO A 9 5.32 -13.33 -24.61
CA PRO A 9 4.52 -12.72 -25.66
C PRO A 9 3.04 -12.54 -25.28
N VAL A 10 2.36 -11.59 -25.93
CA VAL A 10 0.96 -11.26 -25.59
C VAL A 10 0.04 -12.46 -25.86
N GLU A 11 0.29 -13.18 -26.93
CA GLU A 11 -0.52 -14.31 -27.41
C GLU A 11 -0.41 -15.54 -26.51
N ASP A 12 0.69 -15.66 -25.77
CA ASP A 12 0.96 -16.83 -24.93
C ASP A 12 0.25 -16.76 -23.59
N PRO A 13 -0.26 -17.91 -23.09
CA PRO A 13 -0.78 -18.02 -21.74
C PRO A 13 0.28 -17.66 -20.68
N LYS A 14 -0.15 -17.04 -19.61
CA LYS A 14 0.69 -16.59 -18.49
C LYS A 14 0.15 -17.14 -17.19
N ASP A 15 1.04 -17.43 -16.26
CA ASP A 15 0.65 -17.84 -14.90
C ASP A 15 0.26 -16.59 -14.08
N PRO A 16 -1.03 -16.41 -13.76
CA PRO A 16 -1.48 -15.24 -13.01
C PRO A 16 -0.89 -15.20 -11.58
N ASP A 17 -0.66 -16.35 -10.94
CA ASP A 17 -0.21 -16.42 -9.56
C ASP A 17 1.27 -16.03 -9.42
N LYS A 18 2.07 -16.20 -10.47
CA LYS A 18 3.48 -15.77 -10.51
C LYS A 18 3.68 -14.33 -10.95
N CYS A 19 2.62 -13.65 -11.39
CA CYS A 19 2.71 -12.30 -11.90
C CYS A 19 2.43 -11.25 -10.81
N ASN A 20 3.44 -10.46 -10.45
CA ASN A 20 3.31 -9.38 -9.46
C ASN A 20 2.24 -8.35 -9.86
N LEU A 21 2.12 -8.05 -11.15
CA LEU A 21 1.10 -7.13 -11.67
C LEU A 21 -0.30 -7.63 -11.37
N TYR A 22 -0.59 -8.90 -11.67
CA TYR A 22 -1.89 -9.50 -11.40
C TYR A 22 -2.17 -9.61 -9.90
N ASN A 23 -1.17 -9.95 -9.10
CA ASN A 23 -1.32 -10.04 -7.65
C ASN A 23 -1.68 -8.69 -7.01
N ILE A 24 -1.11 -7.58 -7.51
CA ILE A 24 -1.49 -6.23 -7.07
C ILE A 24 -2.88 -5.86 -7.61
N PHE A 25 -3.17 -6.17 -8.88
CA PHE A 25 -4.46 -5.90 -9.50
C PHE A 25 -5.63 -6.52 -8.73
N LYS A 26 -5.49 -7.77 -8.27
CA LYS A 26 -6.49 -8.47 -7.45
C LYS A 26 -6.86 -7.76 -6.15
N LEU A 27 -5.96 -6.94 -5.58
CA LEU A 27 -6.21 -6.26 -4.30
C LEU A 27 -7.15 -5.06 -4.42
N PHE A 28 -7.23 -4.44 -5.60
CA PHE A 28 -7.89 -3.15 -5.78
C PHE A 28 -8.97 -3.15 -6.85
N ALA A 29 -8.91 -4.06 -7.83
CA ALA A 29 -9.85 -4.11 -8.93
C ALA A 29 -11.19 -4.76 -8.53
N PRO A 30 -12.31 -4.40 -9.18
CA PRO A 30 -13.58 -5.08 -9.03
C PRO A 30 -13.51 -6.55 -9.48
N ASN A 31 -14.35 -7.42 -8.89
CA ASN A 31 -14.32 -8.87 -9.15
C ASN A 31 -14.56 -9.26 -10.62
N ASP A 32 -15.45 -8.55 -11.31
CA ASP A 32 -15.70 -8.73 -12.73
C ASP A 32 -14.43 -8.46 -13.56
N ARG A 33 -13.72 -7.37 -13.28
CA ARG A 33 -12.44 -7.06 -13.95
C ARG A 33 -11.32 -8.04 -13.60
N ILE A 34 -11.29 -8.52 -12.36
CA ILE A 34 -10.33 -9.57 -11.96
C ILE A 34 -10.54 -10.83 -12.79
N ASN A 35 -11.80 -11.26 -12.98
CA ASN A 35 -12.12 -12.44 -13.78
C ASN A 35 -11.78 -12.26 -15.26
N ASP A 36 -12.06 -11.09 -15.84
CA ASP A 36 -11.71 -10.78 -17.23
C ASP A 36 -10.19 -10.83 -17.45
N VAL A 37 -9.44 -10.16 -16.57
CA VAL A 37 -7.96 -10.15 -16.65
C VAL A 37 -7.40 -11.54 -16.42
N HIS A 38 -7.96 -12.32 -15.48
CA HIS A 38 -7.58 -13.71 -15.28
C HIS A 38 -7.75 -14.53 -16.57
N GLY A 39 -8.88 -14.38 -17.25
CA GLY A 39 -9.13 -15.03 -18.54
C GLY A 39 -8.07 -14.68 -19.59
N LEU A 40 -7.64 -13.41 -19.66
CA LEU A 40 -6.56 -12.99 -20.57
C LEU A 40 -5.19 -13.60 -20.20
N TYR A 41 -4.93 -13.86 -18.94
CA TYR A 41 -3.68 -14.53 -18.52
C TYR A 41 -3.70 -16.01 -18.92
N VAL A 42 -4.78 -16.71 -18.63
CA VAL A 42 -4.89 -18.17 -18.87
C VAL A 42 -5.00 -18.51 -20.34
N ASN A 43 -5.77 -17.73 -21.11
CA ASN A 43 -6.06 -18.01 -22.53
C ASN A 43 -5.10 -17.32 -23.50
N GLY A 44 -4.24 -16.43 -23.00
CA GLY A 44 -3.45 -15.54 -23.84
C GLY A 44 -4.18 -14.22 -24.12
N GLY A 45 -3.42 -13.20 -24.51
CA GLY A 45 -3.93 -11.85 -24.81
C GLY A 45 -3.68 -10.84 -23.68
N ALA A 46 -3.01 -11.21 -22.59
CA ALA A 46 -2.69 -10.30 -21.49
C ALA A 46 -1.61 -9.29 -21.90
N MET A 47 -2.04 -8.07 -22.22
CA MET A 47 -1.15 -6.94 -22.53
C MET A 47 -0.75 -6.23 -21.23
N TYR A 48 0.42 -6.50 -20.71
CA TYR A 48 0.92 -5.91 -19.46
C TYR A 48 0.81 -4.38 -19.42
N GLY A 49 1.11 -3.70 -20.53
CA GLY A 49 1.02 -2.24 -20.62
C GLY A 49 -0.40 -1.71 -20.36
N LYS A 50 -1.42 -2.33 -20.95
CA LYS A 50 -2.83 -1.95 -20.74
C LYS A 50 -3.26 -2.22 -19.29
N ILE A 51 -2.93 -3.40 -18.76
CA ILE A 51 -3.26 -3.77 -17.38
C ILE A 51 -2.58 -2.83 -16.38
N LYS A 52 -1.33 -2.41 -16.65
CA LYS A 52 -0.62 -1.42 -15.82
C LYS A 52 -1.30 -0.05 -15.83
N LEU A 53 -1.79 0.41 -16.98
CA LEU A 53 -2.51 1.68 -17.08
C LEU A 53 -3.84 1.62 -16.33
N GLU A 54 -4.61 0.56 -16.53
CA GLU A 54 -5.87 0.33 -15.81
C GLU A 54 -5.64 0.28 -14.29
N LEU A 55 -4.58 -0.39 -13.83
CA LEU A 55 -4.22 -0.43 -12.42
C LEU A 55 -3.87 0.96 -11.88
N VAL A 56 -3.22 1.82 -12.66
CA VAL A 56 -2.95 3.21 -12.26
C VAL A 56 -4.25 3.95 -11.99
N ASP A 57 -5.24 3.85 -12.89
CA ASP A 57 -6.53 4.53 -12.75
C ASP A 57 -7.29 4.03 -11.51
N ILE A 58 -7.31 2.72 -11.31
CA ILE A 58 -7.93 2.09 -10.13
C ILE A 58 -7.27 2.58 -8.83
N LEU A 59 -5.95 2.57 -8.75
CA LEU A 59 -5.20 3.03 -7.59
C LEU A 59 -5.36 4.53 -7.37
N TRP A 60 -5.40 5.29 -8.46
CA TRP A 60 -5.59 6.73 -8.39
C TRP A 60 -6.94 7.09 -7.76
N GLU A 61 -8.00 6.40 -8.15
CA GLU A 61 -9.32 6.60 -7.56
C GLU A 61 -9.40 6.06 -6.13
N TYR A 62 -8.89 4.86 -5.88
CA TYR A 62 -8.89 4.23 -4.56
C TYR A 62 -8.25 5.11 -3.48
N PHE A 63 -7.12 5.74 -3.79
CA PHE A 63 -6.39 6.61 -2.85
C PHE A 63 -6.76 8.09 -2.93
N ARG A 64 -7.85 8.45 -3.61
CA ARG A 64 -8.26 9.85 -3.76
C ARG A 64 -8.41 10.56 -2.42
N GLU A 65 -9.21 10.01 -1.51
CA GLU A 65 -9.46 10.60 -0.20
C GLU A 65 -8.17 10.71 0.65
N ALA A 66 -7.31 9.71 0.58
CA ALA A 66 -6.03 9.73 1.28
C ALA A 66 -5.11 10.85 0.77
N ARG A 67 -5.07 11.07 -0.57
CA ARG A 67 -4.31 12.17 -1.16
C ARG A 67 -4.86 13.54 -0.78
N GLU A 68 -6.18 13.69 -0.81
CA GLU A 68 -6.85 14.94 -0.39
C GLU A 68 -6.53 15.24 1.08
N LYS A 69 -6.61 14.22 1.95
CA LYS A 69 -6.24 14.36 3.36
C LYS A 69 -4.78 14.71 3.56
N GLN A 70 -3.89 14.10 2.80
CA GLN A 70 -2.46 14.44 2.82
C GLN A 70 -2.24 15.90 2.44
N GLN A 71 -2.87 16.38 1.37
CA GLN A 71 -2.75 17.76 0.94
C GLN A 71 -3.28 18.75 1.98
N GLN A 72 -4.43 18.45 2.61
CA GLN A 72 -4.96 19.26 3.71
C GLN A 72 -3.98 19.38 4.88
N LEU A 73 -3.38 18.25 5.30
CA LEU A 73 -2.42 18.23 6.39
C LEU A 73 -1.11 18.96 6.06
N LEU A 74 -0.66 18.89 4.80
CA LEU A 74 0.53 19.61 4.34
C LEU A 74 0.27 21.12 4.22
N ALA A 75 -0.97 21.53 3.93
CA ALA A 75 -1.37 22.93 3.87
C ALA A 75 -1.49 23.59 5.26
N ASP A 76 -1.68 22.77 6.33
CA ASP A 76 -1.76 23.24 7.72
C ASP A 76 -0.68 22.57 8.60
N PRO A 77 0.54 23.10 8.62
CA PRO A 77 1.64 22.57 9.43
C PRO A 77 1.35 22.57 10.94
N GLU A 78 0.53 23.50 11.44
CA GLU A 78 0.19 23.58 12.86
C GLU A 78 -0.74 22.41 13.26
N GLN A 79 -1.74 22.10 12.42
CA GLN A 79 -2.57 20.92 12.63
C GLN A 79 -1.74 19.64 12.60
N LEU A 80 -0.81 19.52 11.66
CA LEU A 80 0.09 18.37 11.57
C LEU A 80 0.96 18.23 12.83
N ARG A 81 1.55 19.32 13.31
CA ARG A 81 2.32 19.34 14.55
C ARG A 81 1.49 18.95 15.78
N ALA A 82 0.24 19.42 15.86
CA ALA A 82 -0.68 19.04 16.94
C ALA A 82 -0.96 17.54 16.97
N ILE A 83 -1.20 16.93 15.81
CA ILE A 83 -1.41 15.47 15.68
C ILE A 83 -0.15 14.70 16.12
N LEU A 84 1.03 15.10 15.65
CA LEU A 84 2.30 14.49 16.01
C LEU A 84 2.60 14.62 17.50
N LYS A 85 2.35 15.78 18.08
CA LYS A 85 2.52 16.05 19.54
C LYS A 85 1.62 15.15 20.39
N LYS A 86 0.35 14.99 19.97
CA LYS A 86 -0.61 14.09 20.64
C LYS A 86 -0.17 12.62 20.54
N GLY A 87 0.31 12.20 19.39
CA GLY A 87 0.87 10.84 19.18
C GLY A 87 2.12 10.60 20.03
N ALA A 88 3.04 11.57 20.05
CA ALA A 88 4.25 11.51 20.86
C ALA A 88 3.96 11.43 22.37
N ALA A 89 2.93 12.15 22.85
CA ALA A 89 2.50 12.07 24.25
C ALA A 89 2.04 10.66 24.62
N LYS A 90 1.17 10.04 23.80
CA LYS A 90 0.71 8.66 23.99
C LYS A 90 1.85 7.64 23.95
N ALA A 91 2.78 7.79 23.02
CA ALA A 91 3.93 6.91 22.90
C ALA A 91 4.85 7.05 24.13
N ARG A 92 5.08 8.27 24.59
CA ARG A 92 5.91 8.55 25.77
C ARG A 92 5.31 7.96 27.04
N GLU A 93 4.00 8.09 27.24
CA GLU A 93 3.29 7.47 28.37
C GLU A 93 3.58 5.96 28.46
N LYS A 94 3.39 5.23 27.36
CA LYS A 94 3.69 3.79 27.31
C LYS A 94 5.18 3.46 27.47
N ALA A 95 6.04 4.24 26.82
CA ALA A 95 7.47 4.04 26.86
C ALA A 95 8.04 4.29 28.27
N THR A 96 7.56 5.31 28.99
CA THR A 96 7.99 5.62 30.36
C THR A 96 7.70 4.46 31.30
N VAL A 97 6.50 3.90 31.27
CA VAL A 97 6.13 2.74 32.11
C VAL A 97 7.08 1.57 31.88
N ASN A 98 7.35 1.24 30.61
CA ASN A 98 8.26 0.14 30.27
C ASN A 98 9.69 0.44 30.67
N LEU A 99 10.15 1.67 30.45
CA LEU A 99 11.51 2.09 30.81
C LEU A 99 11.73 2.05 32.32
N ASP A 100 10.77 2.51 33.10
CA ASP A 100 10.85 2.49 34.57
C ASP A 100 10.89 1.04 35.09
N LEU A 101 10.11 0.13 34.51
CA LEU A 101 10.17 -1.29 34.82
C LEU A 101 11.55 -1.91 34.50
N VAL A 102 12.12 -1.55 33.36
CA VAL A 102 13.47 -2.02 32.97
C VAL A 102 14.51 -1.48 33.94
N ARG A 103 14.49 -0.17 34.26
CA ARG A 103 15.41 0.47 35.20
C ARG A 103 15.34 -0.16 36.59
N GLU A 104 14.15 -0.47 37.06
CA GLU A 104 13.96 -1.16 38.33
C GLU A 104 14.60 -2.56 38.34
N ARG A 105 14.38 -3.32 37.29
CA ARG A 105 14.92 -4.70 37.17
C ARG A 105 16.44 -4.75 37.05
N VAL A 106 17.04 -3.76 36.46
CA VAL A 106 18.51 -3.66 36.31
C VAL A 106 19.20 -2.84 37.44
N GLY A 107 18.43 -2.42 38.45
CA GLY A 107 18.97 -1.67 39.59
C GLY A 107 19.35 -0.23 39.29
N LEU A 108 18.84 0.40 38.26
CA LEU A 108 19.08 1.78 37.84
C LEU A 108 17.97 2.75 38.28
N LYS A 109 17.09 2.35 39.16
CA LYS A 109 16.05 3.23 39.72
C LYS A 109 16.63 3.87 41.00
N TYR A 110 16.79 5.18 40.92
CA TYR A 110 17.23 6.01 42.05
C TYR A 110 16.03 6.63 42.76
#